data_2ce42248941e4fd4ff50ca25b0361d75
#
_entry.id   2ce42248941e4fd4ff50ca25b0361d75
#
_cell.length_a   1.000
_cell.length_b   1.000
_cell.length_c   1.000
_cell.angle_alpha   90.00
_cell.angle_beta   90.00
_cell.angle_gamma   90.00
#
_symmetry.space_group_name_H-M   'P 1'
#
loop_
_entity.id
_entity.type
_entity.pdbx_description
1 polymer ?
#
loop_
_entity_poly.entity_id
_entity_poly.type
_entity_poly.pdbx_seq_one_letter_code
_entity_poly.pdbx_strand_id
1 'polypeptide(L)'
;DCPSVDCVVVLRPTKVRSLYCQMVGRGTRLSPGKDHLLLLDFLWHTERHELCHPASLICENEEVAQKMTENLEKEAGMPVDIEEAEKTASEDVVAQREEALAKQLAEMKRRKKKLVDPLQFEMSIQAEDLSGYVPSFGWEMGPPSDKQKNALEKLGIMPDQIDNAGKAAKILDRLDKRKREGLTTPKQIRFLEGKGFQHVGTWQFEKAKNLIDRIAANGWRVPMDIDPGTYKGV
;
A
#
# COMPACT_ATOMS: atom_id res chain seq x y z
N ASP A 1 33.85 -37.88 17.75
CA ASP A 1 34.19 -36.82 16.78
C ASP A 1 34.72 -37.42 15.50
N CYS A 2 34.02 -37.25 14.38
CA CYS A 2 34.43 -37.68 13.04
C CYS A 2 34.52 -36.46 12.13
N PRO A 3 35.66 -35.75 12.07
CA PRO A 3 35.80 -34.56 11.19
C PRO A 3 35.70 -34.88 9.71
N SER A 4 35.93 -36.14 9.31
CA SER A 4 35.90 -36.64 7.94
C SER A 4 34.49 -36.90 7.40
N VAL A 5 33.43 -36.60 8.16
CA VAL A 5 32.05 -36.71 7.68
C VAL A 5 31.79 -35.64 6.60
N ASP A 6 31.53 -36.12 5.38
CA ASP A 6 31.26 -35.30 4.19
C ASP A 6 29.77 -35.32 3.74
N CYS A 7 28.95 -36.15 4.39
CA CYS A 7 27.53 -36.24 4.15
C CYS A 7 26.73 -36.36 5.45
N VAL A 8 25.71 -35.59 5.62
CA VAL A 8 24.74 -35.66 6.73
C VAL A 8 23.35 -35.89 6.16
N VAL A 9 22.66 -36.93 6.62
CA VAL A 9 21.29 -37.25 6.25
C VAL A 9 20.37 -36.94 7.42
N VAL A 10 19.46 -35.99 7.24
CA VAL A 10 18.48 -35.56 8.25
C VAL A 10 17.20 -36.37 8.05
N LEU A 11 16.94 -37.30 8.98
CA LEU A 11 15.73 -38.15 8.97
C LEU A 11 14.80 -37.85 10.15
N ARG A 12 15.21 -36.97 11.06
CA ARG A 12 14.40 -36.61 12.23
C ARG A 12 13.93 -35.16 12.15
N PRO A 13 12.60 -34.95 12.12
CA PRO A 13 12.05 -33.60 12.12
C PRO A 13 12.34 -32.89 13.45
N THR A 14 12.65 -31.61 13.39
CA THR A 14 12.79 -30.75 14.56
C THR A 14 12.26 -29.34 14.28
N LYS A 15 11.68 -28.71 15.32
CA LYS A 15 11.24 -27.30 15.30
C LYS A 15 12.26 -26.39 15.99
N VAL A 16 13.30 -26.98 16.56
CA VAL A 16 14.31 -26.26 17.36
C VAL A 16 15.54 -26.03 16.50
N ARG A 17 15.76 -24.79 16.08
CA ARG A 17 16.90 -24.37 15.24
C ARG A 17 18.25 -24.81 15.83
N SER A 18 18.45 -24.62 17.13
CA SER A 18 19.71 -24.99 17.77
C SER A 18 19.99 -26.50 17.69
N LEU A 19 18.96 -27.34 17.79
CA LEU A 19 19.12 -28.78 17.64
C LEU A 19 19.42 -29.15 16.17
N TYR A 20 18.75 -28.50 15.21
CA TYR A 20 19.04 -28.68 13.79
C TYR A 20 20.49 -28.32 13.46
N CYS A 21 20.94 -27.14 13.91
CA CYS A 21 22.33 -26.71 13.75
C CYS A 21 23.32 -27.66 14.38
N GLN A 22 22.99 -28.24 15.55
CA GLN A 22 23.89 -29.25 16.21
C GLN A 22 23.97 -30.56 15.40
N MET A 23 22.86 -31.00 14.80
CA MET A 23 22.84 -32.21 13.96
C MET A 23 23.70 -32.01 12.71
N VAL A 24 23.50 -30.93 11.97
CA VAL A 24 24.23 -30.60 10.75
C VAL A 24 25.68 -30.19 11.07
N GLY A 25 25.91 -29.44 12.14
CA GLY A 25 27.22 -28.97 12.59
C GLY A 25 28.22 -30.08 12.91
N ARG A 26 27.77 -31.31 13.06
CA ARG A 26 28.69 -32.45 13.17
C ARG A 26 29.44 -32.70 11.86
N GLY A 27 28.82 -32.39 10.73
CA GLY A 27 29.44 -32.53 9.42
C GLY A 27 30.15 -31.27 8.91
N THR A 28 30.04 -30.11 9.55
CA THR A 28 30.68 -28.85 9.07
C THR A 28 32.13 -28.71 9.53
N ARG A 29 32.68 -29.67 10.25
CA ARG A 29 34.08 -29.62 10.71
C ARG A 29 35.06 -29.79 9.57
N LEU A 30 36.12 -29.01 9.58
CA LEU A 30 37.18 -29.06 8.59
C LEU A 30 38.00 -30.36 8.76
N SER A 31 38.31 -31.00 7.62
CA SER A 31 39.20 -32.18 7.58
C SER A 31 40.00 -32.11 6.27
N PRO A 32 41.29 -32.61 6.29
CA PRO A 32 42.06 -32.65 5.06
C PRO A 32 41.35 -33.42 3.93
N GLY A 33 41.29 -32.81 2.75
CA GLY A 33 40.63 -33.39 1.59
C GLY A 33 39.11 -33.26 1.57
N LYS A 34 38.53 -32.48 2.48
CA LYS A 34 37.09 -32.18 2.52
C LYS A 34 36.82 -30.72 2.13
N ASP A 35 36.23 -30.52 0.97
CA ASP A 35 35.96 -29.18 0.43
C ASP A 35 34.52 -28.74 0.72
N HIS A 36 33.55 -29.66 0.90
CA HIS A 36 32.17 -29.40 1.14
C HIS A 36 31.48 -30.42 2.03
N LEU A 37 30.29 -30.12 2.49
CA LEU A 37 29.38 -31.04 3.19
C LEU A 37 28.11 -31.20 2.34
N LEU A 38 27.79 -32.44 2.02
CA LEU A 38 26.50 -32.77 1.41
C LEU A 38 25.45 -32.93 2.51
N LEU A 39 24.41 -32.09 2.47
CA LEU A 39 23.25 -32.18 3.35
C LEU A 39 22.07 -32.76 2.60
N LEU A 40 21.62 -33.97 3.02
CA LEU A 40 20.41 -34.60 2.51
C LEU A 40 19.28 -34.45 3.53
N ASP A 41 18.33 -33.55 3.26
CA ASP A 41 17.17 -33.33 4.11
C ASP A 41 15.89 -33.79 3.35
N PHE A 42 15.29 -34.89 3.81
CA PHE A 42 14.08 -35.46 3.22
C PHE A 42 12.79 -34.98 3.89
N LEU A 43 12.87 -34.12 4.90
CA LEU A 43 11.73 -33.78 5.76
C LEU A 43 11.01 -32.49 5.34
N TRP A 44 11.62 -31.72 4.48
CA TRP A 44 11.08 -30.43 4.02
C TRP A 44 9.92 -30.57 3.03
N HIS A 45 9.74 -31.73 2.40
CA HIS A 45 8.57 -32.03 1.57
C HIS A 45 7.28 -32.28 2.37
N THR A 46 7.34 -32.35 3.70
CA THR A 46 6.15 -32.46 4.52
C THR A 46 5.52 -31.08 4.68
N GLU A 47 4.20 -30.95 4.45
CA GLU A 47 3.41 -29.70 4.56
C GLU A 47 3.43 -29.00 5.94
N ARG A 48 4.40 -29.31 6.78
CA ARG A 48 4.56 -28.77 8.13
C ARG A 48 5.53 -27.60 8.12
N HIS A 49 5.03 -26.42 7.82
CA HIS A 49 5.77 -25.14 7.77
C HIS A 49 6.52 -24.73 9.06
N GLU A 50 6.42 -25.50 10.14
CA GLU A 50 7.09 -25.20 11.42
C GLU A 50 8.40 -25.98 11.64
N LEU A 51 8.84 -26.78 10.68
CA LEU A 51 10.07 -27.55 10.80
C LEU A 51 11.28 -26.72 10.36
N CYS A 52 12.44 -26.99 10.98
CA CYS A 52 13.70 -26.40 10.52
C CYS A 52 14.10 -26.99 9.17
N HIS A 53 14.54 -26.13 8.27
CA HIS A 53 14.96 -26.41 6.89
C HIS A 53 16.42 -26.02 6.69
N PRO A 54 17.08 -26.41 5.58
CA PRO A 54 18.43 -25.97 5.25
C PRO A 54 18.62 -24.45 5.32
N ALA A 55 17.63 -23.66 4.88
CA ALA A 55 17.63 -22.20 5.00
C ALA A 55 17.78 -21.72 6.46
N SER A 56 17.29 -22.47 7.45
CA SER A 56 17.41 -22.13 8.88
C SER A 56 18.84 -22.19 9.42
N LEU A 57 19.79 -22.75 8.65
CA LEU A 57 21.20 -22.83 9.07
C LEU A 57 21.88 -21.47 8.98
N ILE A 58 21.64 -20.73 7.90
CA ILE A 58 22.39 -19.52 7.55
C ILE A 58 21.54 -18.26 7.59
N CYS A 59 20.25 -18.32 7.20
CA CYS A 59 19.40 -17.13 7.18
C CYS A 59 19.07 -16.64 8.60
N GLU A 60 19.37 -15.39 8.89
CA GLU A 60 18.96 -14.70 10.12
C GLU A 60 17.54 -14.11 9.99
N ASN A 61 17.15 -13.75 8.76
CA ASN A 61 15.86 -13.15 8.46
C ASN A 61 14.87 -14.23 8.01
N GLU A 62 13.70 -14.27 8.66
CA GLU A 62 12.65 -15.26 8.38
C GLU A 62 12.09 -15.17 6.97
N GLU A 63 11.95 -13.95 6.42
CA GLU A 63 11.45 -13.75 5.04
C GLU A 63 12.44 -14.29 4.00
N VAL A 64 13.75 -14.10 4.23
CA VAL A 64 14.81 -14.66 3.37
C VAL A 64 14.82 -16.18 3.49
N ALA A 65 14.68 -16.73 4.70
CA ALA A 65 14.60 -18.17 4.90
C ALA A 65 13.40 -18.82 4.20
N GLN A 66 12.24 -18.18 4.26
CA GLN A 66 11.05 -18.64 3.53
C GLN A 66 11.26 -18.60 2.01
N LYS A 67 11.80 -17.48 1.51
CA LYS A 67 12.07 -17.33 0.07
C LYS A 67 13.10 -18.31 -0.44
N MET A 68 14.16 -18.53 0.32
CA MET A 68 15.17 -19.54 0.02
C MET A 68 14.56 -20.95 -0.01
N THR A 69 13.69 -21.29 0.95
CA THR A 69 13.00 -22.58 0.98
C THR A 69 12.13 -22.75 -0.28
N GLU A 70 11.35 -21.74 -0.66
CA GLU A 70 10.54 -21.77 -1.90
C GLU A 70 11.39 -21.97 -3.16
N ASN A 71 12.58 -21.36 -3.22
CA ASN A 71 13.48 -21.49 -4.35
C ASN A 71 14.11 -22.90 -4.40
N LEU A 72 14.55 -23.41 -3.26
CA LEU A 72 15.07 -24.78 -3.14
C LEU A 72 14.04 -25.86 -3.49
N GLU A 73 12.76 -25.63 -3.16
CA GLU A 73 11.65 -26.54 -3.55
C GLU A 73 11.48 -26.65 -5.07
N LYS A 74 11.70 -25.57 -5.80
CA LYS A 74 11.63 -25.56 -7.27
C LYS A 74 12.78 -26.33 -7.92
N GLU A 75 13.92 -26.39 -7.25
CA GLU A 75 15.16 -27.05 -7.69
C GLU A 75 15.35 -28.43 -7.05
N ALA A 76 14.28 -28.99 -6.47
CA ALA A 76 14.32 -30.25 -5.76
C ALA A 76 14.99 -31.39 -6.56
N GLY A 77 15.97 -32.03 -5.95
CA GLY A 77 16.73 -33.14 -6.55
C GLY A 77 18.03 -32.72 -7.25
N MET A 78 18.33 -31.44 -7.34
CA MET A 78 19.62 -30.93 -7.80
C MET A 78 20.47 -30.49 -6.58
N PRO A 79 21.81 -30.68 -6.61
CA PRO A 79 22.67 -30.10 -5.60
C PRO A 79 22.71 -28.58 -5.74
N VAL A 80 22.45 -27.87 -4.63
CA VAL A 80 22.41 -26.40 -4.60
C VAL A 80 23.44 -25.92 -3.59
N ASP A 81 24.19 -24.87 -3.94
CA ASP A 81 25.06 -24.16 -3.00
C ASP A 81 24.19 -23.30 -2.08
N ILE A 82 24.32 -23.52 -0.77
CA ILE A 82 23.47 -22.89 0.23
C ILE A 82 23.78 -21.38 0.36
N GLU A 83 25.06 -20.97 0.22
CA GLU A 83 25.45 -19.56 0.31
C GLU A 83 24.96 -18.77 -0.90
N GLU A 84 25.04 -19.38 -2.10
CA GLU A 84 24.50 -18.77 -3.33
C GLU A 84 22.97 -18.69 -3.30
N ALA A 85 22.30 -19.71 -2.77
CA ALA A 85 20.86 -19.74 -2.59
C ALA A 85 20.37 -18.65 -1.59
N GLU A 86 21.09 -18.40 -0.50
CA GLU A 86 20.78 -17.33 0.44
C GLU A 86 20.90 -15.94 -0.23
N LYS A 87 21.99 -15.73 -0.95
CA LYS A 87 22.22 -14.46 -1.66
C LYS A 87 21.10 -14.19 -2.66
N THR A 88 20.75 -15.17 -3.47
CA THR A 88 19.64 -15.07 -4.45
C THR A 88 18.31 -14.78 -3.75
N ALA A 89 18.01 -15.50 -2.66
CA ALA A 89 16.79 -15.27 -1.90
C ALA A 89 16.74 -13.88 -1.25
N SER A 90 17.89 -13.36 -0.79
CA SER A 90 17.99 -12.00 -0.25
C SER A 90 17.73 -10.94 -1.32
N GLU A 91 18.30 -11.10 -2.51
CA GLU A 91 18.07 -10.21 -3.66
C GLU A 91 16.58 -10.24 -4.10
N ASP A 92 15.96 -11.41 -4.15
CA ASP A 92 14.54 -11.60 -4.45
C ASP A 92 13.63 -10.89 -3.45
N VAL A 93 13.92 -10.99 -2.15
CA VAL A 93 13.14 -10.30 -1.08
C VAL A 93 13.24 -8.79 -1.22
N VAL A 94 14.43 -8.27 -1.50
CA VAL A 94 14.63 -6.83 -1.73
C VAL A 94 13.83 -6.37 -2.96
N ALA A 95 13.92 -7.10 -4.08
CA ALA A 95 13.19 -6.77 -5.30
C ALA A 95 11.67 -6.79 -5.10
N GLN A 96 11.14 -7.78 -4.37
CA GLN A 96 9.72 -7.86 -4.03
C GLN A 96 9.25 -6.68 -3.15
N ARG A 97 10.07 -6.26 -2.18
CA ARG A 97 9.75 -5.09 -1.34
C ARG A 97 9.75 -3.79 -2.14
N GLU A 98 10.70 -3.62 -3.06
CA GLU A 98 10.77 -2.45 -3.94
C GLU A 98 9.55 -2.39 -4.88
N GLU A 99 9.15 -3.52 -5.46
CA GLU A 99 7.96 -3.61 -6.31
C GLU A 99 6.68 -3.30 -5.52
N ALA A 100 6.52 -3.86 -4.31
CA ALA A 100 5.39 -3.59 -3.44
C ALA A 100 5.31 -2.10 -3.06
N LEU A 101 6.44 -1.48 -2.73
CA LEU A 101 6.52 -0.06 -2.42
C LEU A 101 6.17 0.80 -3.64
N ALA A 102 6.70 0.48 -4.82
CA ALA A 102 6.40 1.18 -6.07
C ALA A 102 4.89 1.11 -6.40
N LYS A 103 4.27 -0.05 -6.19
CA LYS A 103 2.83 -0.26 -6.37
C LYS A 103 2.00 0.58 -5.40
N GLN A 104 2.37 0.60 -4.12
CA GLN A 104 1.72 1.44 -3.11
C GLN A 104 1.85 2.94 -3.44
N LEU A 105 3.03 3.40 -3.83
CA LEU A 105 3.24 4.79 -4.23
C LEU A 105 2.42 5.17 -5.48
N ALA A 106 2.33 4.27 -6.47
CA ALA A 106 1.49 4.47 -7.65
C ALA A 106 0.00 4.55 -7.29
N GLU A 107 -0.47 3.71 -6.37
CA GLU A 107 -1.84 3.72 -5.88
C GLU A 107 -2.14 5.00 -5.09
N MET A 108 -1.26 5.43 -4.20
CA MET A 108 -1.38 6.71 -3.48
C MET A 108 -1.43 7.91 -4.45
N LYS A 109 -0.60 7.93 -5.49
CA LYS A 109 -0.66 8.96 -6.54
C LYS A 109 -1.99 8.93 -7.31
N ARG A 110 -2.55 7.74 -7.58
CA ARG A 110 -3.87 7.60 -8.22
C ARG A 110 -5.00 8.11 -7.31
N ARG A 111 -4.95 7.82 -6.02
CA ARG A 111 -5.91 8.34 -5.02
C ARG A 111 -5.89 9.85 -4.98
N LYS A 112 -4.70 10.45 -4.83
CA LYS A 112 -4.54 11.92 -4.83
C LYS A 112 -5.10 12.59 -6.08
N LYS A 113 -5.00 11.95 -7.26
CA LYS A 113 -5.58 12.47 -8.51
C LYS A 113 -7.11 12.43 -8.56
N LYS A 114 -7.78 11.65 -7.72
CA LYS A 114 -9.25 11.47 -7.73
C LYS A 114 -9.98 12.28 -6.66
N LEU A 115 -9.25 12.77 -5.66
CA LEU A 115 -9.82 13.47 -4.52
C LEU A 115 -9.62 14.97 -4.64
N VAL A 116 -10.51 15.72 -4.02
CA VAL A 116 -10.45 17.19 -3.94
C VAL A 116 -9.67 17.57 -2.67
N ASP A 117 -8.82 18.55 -2.79
CA ASP A 117 -8.17 19.19 -1.66
C ASP A 117 -9.22 19.87 -0.77
N PRO A 118 -9.19 19.69 0.58
CA PRO A 118 -10.15 20.34 1.48
C PRO A 118 -10.18 21.86 1.33
N LEU A 119 -9.03 22.49 1.17
CA LEU A 119 -8.95 23.95 0.99
C LEU A 119 -9.59 24.39 -0.32
N GLN A 120 -9.35 23.67 -1.43
CA GLN A 120 -10.02 23.94 -2.70
C GLN A 120 -11.54 23.80 -2.56
N PHE A 121 -12.00 22.78 -1.84
CA PHE A 121 -13.43 22.59 -1.59
C PHE A 121 -14.02 23.75 -0.77
N GLU A 122 -13.36 24.15 0.32
CA GLU A 122 -13.76 25.26 1.17
C GLU A 122 -13.89 26.57 0.38
N MET A 123 -12.89 26.89 -0.44
CA MET A 123 -12.88 28.06 -1.30
C MET A 123 -14.00 28.01 -2.37
N SER A 124 -14.20 26.86 -3.00
CA SER A 124 -15.23 26.68 -4.03
C SER A 124 -16.64 26.87 -3.50
N ILE A 125 -16.91 26.42 -2.28
CA ILE A 125 -18.23 26.57 -1.63
C ILE A 125 -18.36 27.87 -0.84
N GLN A 126 -17.33 28.70 -0.80
CA GLN A 126 -17.27 29.97 -0.08
C GLN A 126 -17.59 29.82 1.44
N ALA A 127 -17.05 28.78 2.07
CA ALA A 127 -17.31 28.45 3.47
C ALA A 127 -16.21 29.03 4.37
N GLU A 128 -16.32 30.31 4.74
CA GLU A 128 -15.38 30.99 5.65
C GLU A 128 -15.32 30.33 7.03
N ASP A 129 -16.43 29.73 7.49
CA ASP A 129 -16.54 29.02 8.76
C ASP A 129 -15.72 27.73 8.84
N LEU A 130 -15.32 27.16 7.70
CA LEU A 130 -14.46 25.99 7.62
C LEU A 130 -12.96 26.38 7.59
N SER A 131 -12.62 27.46 6.88
CA SER A 131 -11.24 27.93 6.77
C SER A 131 -10.72 28.50 8.10
N GLY A 132 -11.60 29.15 8.87
CA GLY A 132 -11.30 29.71 10.20
C GLY A 132 -11.66 28.78 11.37
N TYR A 133 -11.88 27.47 11.13
CA TYR A 133 -12.34 26.58 12.18
C TYR A 133 -11.31 26.36 13.28
N VAL A 134 -11.71 26.68 14.52
CA VAL A 134 -10.93 26.40 15.73
C VAL A 134 -11.68 25.36 16.57
N PRO A 135 -11.05 24.22 16.91
CA PRO A 135 -11.67 23.22 17.76
C PRO A 135 -11.96 23.77 19.17
N SER A 136 -13.16 23.53 19.66
CA SER A 136 -13.61 24.00 21.00
C SER A 136 -13.67 22.89 22.03
N PHE A 137 -13.88 21.65 21.61
CA PHE A 137 -14.00 20.49 22.49
C PHE A 137 -12.79 19.55 22.38
N GLY A 138 -12.44 18.87 23.45
CA GLY A 138 -11.28 17.99 23.48
C GLY A 138 -11.28 16.89 22.42
N TRP A 139 -12.45 16.34 22.06
CA TRP A 139 -12.58 15.32 21.01
C TRP A 139 -12.34 15.90 19.58
N GLU A 140 -12.52 17.20 19.39
CA GLU A 140 -12.29 17.88 18.12
C GLU A 140 -10.82 18.10 17.82
N MET A 141 -9.98 18.19 18.88
CA MET A 141 -8.55 18.52 18.77
C MET A 141 -7.70 17.36 18.24
N GLY A 142 -8.21 16.12 18.39
CA GLY A 142 -7.51 14.93 17.91
C GLY A 142 -7.54 14.79 16.39
N PRO A 143 -6.71 13.91 15.81
CA PRO A 143 -6.74 13.63 14.38
C PRO A 143 -8.09 13.00 13.97
N PRO A 144 -8.50 13.15 12.70
CA PRO A 144 -9.71 12.51 12.19
C PRO A 144 -9.66 10.99 12.38
N SER A 145 -10.76 10.40 12.86
CA SER A 145 -10.90 8.94 13.01
C SER A 145 -10.90 8.25 11.63
N ASP A 146 -10.56 6.96 11.61
CA ASP A 146 -10.56 6.18 10.37
C ASP A 146 -11.94 6.14 9.70
N LYS A 147 -13.01 6.17 10.49
CA LYS A 147 -14.38 6.28 9.96
C LYS A 147 -14.61 7.60 9.24
N GLN A 148 -14.16 8.71 9.81
CA GLN A 148 -14.24 10.04 9.18
C GLN A 148 -13.38 10.10 7.91
N LYS A 149 -12.14 9.62 7.95
CA LYS A 149 -11.24 9.56 6.78
C LYS A 149 -11.87 8.77 5.64
N ASN A 150 -12.39 7.57 5.93
CA ASN A 150 -13.05 6.72 4.93
C ASN A 150 -14.33 7.36 4.37
N ALA A 151 -15.10 8.08 5.18
CA ALA A 151 -16.31 8.78 4.73
C ALA A 151 -15.94 9.95 3.79
N LEU A 152 -14.95 10.76 4.16
CA LEU A 152 -14.44 11.87 3.35
C LEU A 152 -13.91 11.39 1.98
N GLU A 153 -13.12 10.32 1.99
CA GLU A 153 -12.56 9.72 0.76
C GLU A 153 -13.67 9.20 -0.16
N LYS A 154 -14.69 8.53 0.36
CA LYS A 154 -15.86 8.08 -0.41
C LYS A 154 -16.60 9.25 -1.06
N LEU A 155 -16.72 10.37 -0.34
CA LEU A 155 -17.37 11.59 -0.82
C LEU A 155 -16.48 12.42 -1.76
N GLY A 156 -15.20 12.07 -1.88
CA GLY A 156 -14.27 12.67 -2.84
C GLY A 156 -13.39 13.77 -2.26
N ILE A 157 -13.28 13.90 -0.95
CA ILE A 157 -12.39 14.84 -0.24
C ILE A 157 -11.13 14.10 0.23
N MET A 158 -9.98 14.74 0.12
CA MET A 158 -8.70 14.19 0.59
C MET A 158 -8.61 14.32 2.12
N PRO A 159 -8.56 13.21 2.88
CA PRO A 159 -8.58 13.29 4.34
C PRO A 159 -7.23 13.68 4.97
N ASP A 160 -6.11 13.46 4.25
CA ASP A 160 -4.75 13.62 4.78
C ASP A 160 -4.37 15.07 5.10
N GLN A 161 -5.14 16.03 4.59
CA GLN A 161 -4.92 17.47 4.78
C GLN A 161 -5.89 18.08 5.78
N ILE A 162 -6.61 17.27 6.55
CA ILE A 162 -7.53 17.73 7.58
C ILE A 162 -6.89 17.45 8.94
N ASP A 163 -6.56 18.54 9.65
CA ASP A 163 -5.73 18.49 10.86
C ASP A 163 -6.45 17.89 12.08
N ASN A 164 -7.77 18.04 12.17
CA ASN A 164 -8.50 17.65 13.37
C ASN A 164 -9.88 17.04 13.09
N ALA A 165 -10.37 16.25 14.06
CA ALA A 165 -11.63 15.52 13.98
C ALA A 165 -12.86 16.46 13.90
N GLY A 166 -12.78 17.63 14.51
CA GLY A 166 -13.87 18.62 14.47
C GLY A 166 -14.05 19.20 13.07
N LYS A 167 -12.96 19.59 12.39
CA LYS A 167 -13.01 20.04 11.00
C LYS A 167 -13.53 18.96 10.06
N ALA A 168 -13.08 17.71 10.28
CA ALA A 168 -13.57 16.55 9.53
C ALA A 168 -15.08 16.37 9.66
N ALA A 169 -15.60 16.47 10.90
CA ALA A 169 -17.04 16.36 11.16
C ALA A 169 -17.84 17.48 10.47
N LYS A 170 -17.37 18.73 10.57
CA LYS A 170 -18.03 19.87 9.89
C LYS A 170 -18.05 19.75 8.38
N ILE A 171 -16.95 19.26 7.77
CA ILE A 171 -16.92 19.03 6.32
C ILE A 171 -17.94 17.95 5.94
N LEU A 172 -18.03 16.85 6.70
CA LEU A 172 -19.02 15.79 6.47
C LEU A 172 -20.46 16.31 6.58
N ASP A 173 -20.77 17.06 7.62
CA ASP A 173 -22.10 17.68 7.81
C ASP A 173 -22.43 18.65 6.64
N ARG A 174 -21.44 19.42 6.20
CA ARG A 174 -21.61 20.32 5.06
C ARG A 174 -21.87 19.55 3.76
N LEU A 175 -21.18 18.44 3.53
CA LEU A 175 -21.40 17.58 2.37
C LEU A 175 -22.82 16.97 2.37
N ASP A 176 -23.30 16.51 3.52
CA ASP A 176 -24.64 15.97 3.66
C ASP A 176 -25.73 17.03 3.46
N LYS A 177 -25.52 18.26 3.99
CA LYS A 177 -26.41 19.39 3.75
C LYS A 177 -26.47 19.73 2.25
N ARG A 178 -25.33 19.86 1.60
CA ARG A 178 -25.22 20.18 0.17
C ARG A 178 -25.90 19.13 -0.71
N LYS A 179 -25.77 17.84 -0.36
CA LYS A 179 -26.44 16.75 -1.05
C LYS A 179 -27.97 16.90 -0.97
N ARG A 180 -28.50 17.29 0.20
CA ARG A 180 -29.94 17.54 0.39
C ARG A 180 -30.45 18.78 -0.39
N GLU A 181 -29.60 19.79 -0.52
CA GLU A 181 -29.87 21.02 -1.26
C GLU A 181 -29.67 20.88 -2.78
N GLY A 182 -29.24 19.71 -3.27
CA GLY A 182 -29.02 19.48 -4.71
C GLY A 182 -27.85 20.27 -5.28
N LEU A 183 -26.83 20.60 -4.47
CA LEU A 183 -25.65 21.34 -4.90
C LEU A 183 -24.56 20.38 -5.45
N THR A 184 -23.60 20.95 -6.15
CA THR A 184 -22.49 20.21 -6.76
C THR A 184 -21.71 19.36 -5.76
N THR A 185 -21.29 18.19 -6.24
CA THR A 185 -20.44 17.26 -5.50
C THR A 185 -18.96 17.65 -5.58
N PRO A 186 -18.11 17.22 -4.64
CA PRO A 186 -16.68 17.45 -4.72
C PRO A 186 -16.05 16.99 -6.06
N LYS A 187 -16.51 15.87 -6.61
CA LYS A 187 -16.02 15.37 -7.90
C LYS A 187 -16.34 16.29 -9.06
N GLN A 188 -17.55 16.88 -9.08
CA GLN A 188 -17.94 17.86 -10.10
C GLN A 188 -17.15 19.16 -9.94
N ILE A 189 -16.98 19.65 -8.70
CA ILE A 189 -16.16 20.83 -8.38
C ILE A 189 -14.75 20.63 -8.95
N ARG A 190 -14.10 19.56 -8.58
CA ARG A 190 -12.73 19.27 -9.03
C ARG A 190 -12.62 19.22 -10.55
N PHE A 191 -13.56 18.53 -11.21
CA PHE A 191 -13.52 18.36 -12.66
C PHE A 191 -13.69 19.70 -13.38
N LEU A 192 -14.70 20.47 -13.01
CA LEU A 192 -15.00 21.75 -13.67
C LEU A 192 -13.99 22.84 -13.33
N GLU A 193 -13.58 22.96 -12.07
CA GLU A 193 -12.53 23.92 -11.70
C GLU A 193 -11.18 23.56 -12.33
N GLY A 194 -10.87 22.27 -12.50
CA GLY A 194 -9.73 21.82 -13.29
C GLY A 194 -9.81 22.16 -14.78
N LYS A 195 -11.00 22.55 -15.29
CA LYS A 195 -11.19 23.10 -16.64
C LYS A 195 -11.24 24.63 -16.69
N GLY A 196 -11.02 25.29 -15.56
CA GLY A 196 -10.97 26.76 -15.45
C GLY A 196 -12.28 27.42 -15.01
N PHE A 197 -13.35 26.66 -14.74
CA PHE A 197 -14.58 27.21 -14.19
C PHE A 197 -14.34 27.65 -12.73
N GLN A 198 -15.04 28.71 -12.30
CA GLN A 198 -14.85 29.28 -10.96
C GLN A 198 -16.10 29.10 -10.10
N HIS A 199 -15.87 28.96 -8.77
CA HIS A 199 -16.94 28.87 -7.78
C HIS A 199 -18.01 27.80 -8.09
N VAL A 200 -17.58 26.67 -8.67
CA VAL A 200 -18.46 25.56 -9.04
C VAL A 200 -19.20 25.01 -7.83
N GLY A 201 -18.65 25.18 -6.64
CA GLY A 201 -19.30 24.83 -5.39
C GLY A 201 -20.64 25.52 -5.14
N THR A 202 -20.92 26.66 -5.74
CA THR A 202 -22.21 27.37 -5.58
C THR A 202 -23.30 26.89 -6.57
N TRP A 203 -22.96 26.03 -7.52
CA TRP A 203 -23.86 25.62 -8.59
C TRP A 203 -24.79 24.48 -8.18
N GLN A 204 -25.92 24.36 -8.90
CA GLN A 204 -26.82 23.22 -8.80
C GLN A 204 -26.22 21.98 -9.46
N PHE A 205 -26.44 20.81 -8.86
CA PHE A 205 -25.93 19.51 -9.31
C PHE A 205 -26.27 19.23 -10.78
N GLU A 206 -27.53 19.44 -11.17
CA GLU A 206 -28.02 19.17 -12.55
C GLU A 206 -27.37 20.08 -13.60
N LYS A 207 -27.12 21.34 -13.27
CA LYS A 207 -26.44 22.26 -14.18
C LYS A 207 -25.01 21.87 -14.43
N ALA A 208 -24.27 21.53 -13.34
CA ALA A 208 -22.92 21.03 -13.44
C ALA A 208 -22.85 19.70 -14.20
N LYS A 209 -23.82 18.81 -13.99
CA LYS A 209 -23.94 17.55 -14.73
C LYS A 209 -24.12 17.79 -16.23
N ASN A 210 -25.10 18.63 -16.61
CA ASN A 210 -25.36 18.94 -18.01
C ASN A 210 -24.15 19.56 -18.71
N LEU A 211 -23.39 20.41 -18.02
CA LEU A 211 -22.13 20.96 -18.54
C LEU A 211 -21.06 19.88 -18.72
N ILE A 212 -20.92 18.98 -17.76
CA ILE A 212 -20.00 17.86 -17.86
C ILE A 212 -20.36 16.95 -19.04
N ASP A 213 -21.63 16.66 -19.24
CA ASP A 213 -22.12 15.86 -20.37
C ASP A 213 -21.82 16.54 -21.72
N ARG A 214 -21.99 17.89 -21.83
CA ARG A 214 -21.57 18.66 -23.01
C ARG A 214 -20.06 18.60 -23.26
N ILE A 215 -19.26 18.73 -22.20
CA ILE A 215 -17.78 18.61 -22.28
C ILE A 215 -17.38 17.18 -22.70
N ALA A 216 -18.06 16.17 -22.21
CA ALA A 216 -17.80 14.78 -22.58
C ALA A 216 -18.15 14.53 -24.06
N ALA A 217 -19.31 15.02 -24.53
CA ALA A 217 -19.70 14.96 -25.93
C ALA A 217 -18.73 15.69 -26.87
N ASN A 218 -18.05 16.74 -26.39
CA ASN A 218 -17.00 17.47 -27.12
C ASN A 218 -15.58 16.87 -26.92
N GLY A 219 -15.47 15.59 -26.69
CA GLY A 219 -14.16 14.89 -26.52
C GLY A 219 -13.36 15.34 -25.30
N TRP A 220 -14.03 15.65 -24.20
CA TRP A 220 -13.45 16.12 -22.91
C TRP A 220 -12.76 17.48 -23.00
N ARG A 221 -13.06 18.26 -24.04
CA ARG A 221 -12.62 19.65 -24.22
C ARG A 221 -13.78 20.58 -23.92
N VAL A 222 -13.47 21.74 -23.35
CA VAL A 222 -14.51 22.80 -23.18
C VAL A 222 -14.97 23.25 -24.56
N PRO A 223 -16.28 23.27 -24.84
CA PRO A 223 -16.82 23.80 -26.11
C PRO A 223 -16.39 25.24 -26.34
N MET A 224 -16.13 25.62 -27.59
CA MET A 224 -15.63 26.98 -27.94
C MET A 224 -16.65 28.10 -27.64
N ASP A 225 -17.91 27.76 -27.51
CA ASP A 225 -19.00 28.68 -27.15
C ASP A 225 -19.09 28.97 -25.66
N ILE A 226 -18.26 28.34 -24.85
CA ILE A 226 -18.23 28.46 -23.38
C ILE A 226 -16.88 29.01 -22.93
N ASP A 227 -16.90 30.18 -22.31
CA ASP A 227 -15.73 30.72 -21.60
C ASP A 227 -15.79 30.31 -20.12
N PRO A 228 -14.88 29.46 -19.65
CA PRO A 228 -14.88 29.00 -18.24
C PRO A 228 -14.79 30.14 -17.22
N GLY A 229 -14.09 31.23 -17.54
CA GLY A 229 -13.86 32.34 -16.61
C GLY A 229 -15.10 33.19 -16.34
N THR A 230 -16.01 33.26 -17.32
CA THR A 230 -17.23 34.08 -17.22
C THR A 230 -18.51 33.26 -17.05
N TYR A 231 -18.42 31.93 -17.23
CA TYR A 231 -19.57 31.05 -17.13
C TYR A 231 -20.09 30.95 -15.70
N LYS A 232 -21.34 31.39 -15.51
CA LYS A 232 -22.05 31.25 -14.23
C LYS A 232 -23.03 30.09 -14.35
N GLY A 233 -22.86 29.08 -13.51
CA GLY A 233 -23.77 27.92 -13.42
C GLY A 233 -25.14 28.24 -12.80
N VAL A 234 -25.62 29.47 -12.97
CA VAL A 234 -26.88 29.98 -12.41
C VAL A 234 -28.01 29.81 -13.41
#